data_ddd31ff53c9dc52e4a50836fe452d6ff
#
_entry.id   ddd31ff53c9dc52e4a50836fe452d6ff
#
_cell.length_a   1.000
_cell.length_b   1.000
_cell.length_c   1.000
_cell.angle_alpha   90.00
_cell.angle_beta   90.00
_cell.angle_gamma   90.00
#
_symmetry.space_group_name_H-M   'P 1'
#
loop_
_entity.id
_entity.type
_entity.pdbx_description
1 polymer ?
#
loop_
_entity_poly.entity_id
_entity_poly.type
_entity_poly.pdbx_seq_one_letter_code
_entity_poly.pdbx_strand_id
1 'polypeptide(L)'
;RLACEALAAGHTHPALFNDEVIVRGLMHYGLPFEEAVEYIHSTCVEITPIKRSSVWVASPYYNLIAPLNELLGAADEPACAAQDFEALLALYQQKLRARIRENVYDQNRQQMERAAWYTHPLVSCFVDDCLARGRDLDHGGAKYAFIESSFVGMANLVDAFYAIDQLVYREKRLTLAQFGQILRENFPGNEPLRQHILNGIPKYGNDEPEIDALFRRMTEWITEEMARYRTWHGSR
;
A
#
# COMPACT_ATOMS: atom_id res chain seq x y z
N ARG A 1 17.92 3.09 -20.85
CA ARG A 1 18.89 2.00 -21.01
C ARG A 1 19.87 1.93 -19.84
N LEU A 2 20.70 2.98 -19.59
CA LEU A 2 21.66 3.00 -18.45
C LEU A 2 21.01 2.74 -17.10
N ALA A 3 19.82 3.31 -16.84
CA ALA A 3 19.06 3.07 -15.61
C ALA A 3 18.71 1.57 -15.45
N CYS A 4 18.21 0.93 -16.51
CA CYS A 4 17.89 -0.51 -16.48
C CYS A 4 19.16 -1.37 -16.30
N GLU A 5 20.26 -1.00 -16.92
CA GLU A 5 21.55 -1.69 -16.72
C GLU A 5 22.04 -1.58 -15.27
N ALA A 6 21.91 -0.40 -14.64
CA ALA A 6 22.23 -0.20 -13.24
C ALA A 6 21.34 -1.03 -12.30
N LEU A 7 20.03 -1.03 -12.53
CA LEU A 7 19.08 -1.84 -11.75
C LEU A 7 19.36 -3.34 -11.92
N ALA A 8 19.63 -3.79 -13.13
CA ALA A 8 20.02 -5.19 -13.40
C ALA A 8 21.31 -5.60 -12.71
N ALA A 9 22.22 -4.65 -12.48
CA ALA A 9 23.47 -4.87 -11.72
C ALA A 9 23.26 -4.83 -10.19
N GLY A 10 22.00 -4.70 -9.71
CA GLY A 10 21.67 -4.71 -8.29
C GLY A 10 21.69 -3.33 -7.61
N HIS A 11 21.81 -2.25 -8.35
CA HIS A 11 21.67 -0.90 -7.78
C HIS A 11 20.21 -0.59 -7.46
N THR A 12 19.99 0.15 -6.37
CA THR A 12 18.62 0.58 -5.94
C THR A 12 18.18 1.90 -6.58
N HIS A 13 19.07 2.57 -7.27
CA HIS A 13 18.82 3.85 -7.94
C HIS A 13 19.28 3.81 -9.41
N PRO A 14 18.65 4.62 -10.29
CA PRO A 14 17.55 5.54 -10.01
C PRO A 14 16.20 4.81 -9.83
N ALA A 15 15.30 5.36 -9.01
CA ALA A 15 13.90 4.96 -9.02
C ALA A 15 13.23 5.41 -10.32
N LEU A 16 12.36 4.57 -10.87
CA LEU A 16 11.63 4.86 -12.09
C LEU A 16 10.16 5.14 -11.76
N PHE A 17 9.67 6.28 -12.19
CA PHE A 17 8.29 6.70 -12.02
C PHE A 17 7.63 6.84 -13.39
N ASN A 18 6.35 6.47 -13.46
CA ASN A 18 5.58 6.56 -14.69
C ASN A 18 4.65 7.77 -14.64
N ASP A 19 5.06 8.87 -15.29
CA ASP A 19 4.29 10.12 -15.35
C ASP A 19 2.87 9.90 -15.86
N GLU A 20 2.68 9.05 -16.87
CA GLU A 20 1.35 8.78 -17.43
C GLU A 20 0.41 8.17 -16.39
N VAL A 21 0.90 7.24 -15.57
CA VAL A 21 0.11 6.62 -14.49
C VAL A 21 -0.17 7.63 -13.38
N ILE A 22 0.84 8.39 -12.96
CA ILE A 22 0.72 9.37 -11.87
C ILE A 22 -0.25 10.48 -12.26
N VAL A 23 -0.11 11.07 -13.43
CA VAL A 23 -0.99 12.15 -13.93
C VAL A 23 -2.44 11.66 -14.03
N ARG A 24 -2.67 10.46 -14.57
CA ARG A 24 -4.01 9.86 -14.61
C ARG A 24 -4.57 9.62 -13.21
N GLY A 25 -3.74 9.19 -12.27
CA GLY A 25 -4.12 9.00 -10.87
C GLY A 25 -4.56 10.32 -10.22
N LEU A 26 -3.77 11.39 -10.37
CA LEU A 26 -4.11 12.72 -9.86
C LEU A 26 -5.41 13.27 -10.50
N MET A 27 -5.59 13.07 -11.80
CA MET A 27 -6.85 13.45 -12.48
C MET A 27 -8.04 12.66 -11.95
N HIS A 28 -7.86 11.37 -11.60
CA HIS A 28 -8.91 10.56 -10.98
C HIS A 28 -9.31 11.12 -9.61
N TYR A 29 -8.39 11.73 -8.88
CA TYR A 29 -8.65 12.44 -7.62
C TYR A 29 -9.24 13.84 -7.82
N GLY A 30 -9.47 14.26 -9.06
CA GLY A 30 -10.17 15.50 -9.41
C GLY A 30 -9.26 16.69 -9.75
N LEU A 31 -7.97 16.48 -9.94
CA LEU A 31 -7.10 17.54 -10.44
C LEU A 31 -7.31 17.72 -11.94
N PRO A 32 -7.39 18.96 -12.46
CA PRO A 32 -7.31 19.19 -13.89
C PRO A 32 -5.93 18.81 -14.43
N PHE A 33 -5.86 18.48 -15.72
CA PHE A 33 -4.63 17.98 -16.35
C PHE A 33 -3.44 18.92 -16.14
N GLU A 34 -3.64 20.23 -16.33
CA GLU A 34 -2.63 21.29 -16.18
C GLU A 34 -2.03 21.37 -14.77
N GLU A 35 -2.76 20.93 -13.75
CA GLU A 35 -2.27 20.87 -12.37
C GLU A 35 -1.70 19.49 -12.05
N ALA A 36 -2.27 18.44 -12.64
CA ALA A 36 -1.81 17.08 -12.43
C ALA A 36 -0.41 16.81 -12.99
N VAL A 37 -0.02 17.52 -14.07
CA VAL A 37 1.34 17.41 -14.64
C VAL A 37 2.40 18.17 -13.82
N GLU A 38 1.97 19.08 -12.95
CA GLU A 38 2.85 19.85 -12.06
C GLU A 38 2.94 19.17 -10.69
N TYR A 39 3.52 17.98 -10.65
CA TYR A 39 3.80 17.27 -9.42
C TYR A 39 5.29 17.04 -9.22
N ILE A 40 5.68 16.77 -7.99
CA ILE A 40 7.02 16.28 -7.62
C ILE A 40 6.88 15.12 -6.64
N HIS A 41 7.93 14.36 -6.53
CA HIS A 41 8.10 13.42 -5.42
C HIS A 41 8.65 14.18 -4.21
N SER A 42 8.06 13.92 -3.05
CA SER A 42 8.55 14.44 -1.79
C SER A 42 9.82 13.70 -1.36
N THR A 43 9.90 13.21 -0.12
CA THR A 43 11.12 12.60 0.40
C THR A 43 11.49 11.27 -0.27
N CYS A 44 10.51 10.44 -0.60
CA CYS A 44 10.73 9.08 -1.13
C CYS A 44 9.90 8.85 -2.40
N VAL A 45 8.59 8.66 -2.24
CA VAL A 45 7.66 8.30 -3.33
C VAL A 45 6.35 9.08 -3.27
N GLU A 46 6.21 9.96 -2.30
CA GLU A 46 5.00 10.75 -2.09
C GLU A 46 4.77 11.71 -3.25
N ILE A 47 3.56 11.70 -3.80
CA ILE A 47 3.17 12.53 -4.93
C ILE A 47 2.61 13.85 -4.45
N THR A 48 3.31 14.93 -4.73
CA THR A 48 2.96 16.28 -4.24
C THR A 48 2.66 17.23 -5.39
N PRO A 49 1.40 17.63 -5.62
CA PRO A 49 1.07 18.74 -6.52
C PRO A 49 1.73 20.04 -6.06
N ILE A 50 2.58 20.61 -6.91
CA ILE A 50 3.43 21.75 -6.56
C ILE A 50 2.58 22.96 -6.19
N LYS A 51 2.91 23.63 -5.07
CA LYS A 51 2.26 24.82 -4.52
C LYS A 51 0.78 24.68 -4.13
N ARG A 52 0.11 23.60 -4.45
CA ARG A 52 -1.35 23.49 -4.35
C ARG A 52 -1.82 22.55 -3.25
N SER A 53 -0.92 21.79 -2.66
CA SER A 53 -1.31 20.75 -1.73
C SER A 53 -0.68 20.87 -0.36
N SER A 54 -1.43 20.44 0.65
CA SER A 54 -0.90 19.96 1.92
C SER A 54 -0.90 18.44 1.86
N VAL A 55 0.28 17.84 1.83
CA VAL A 55 0.46 16.39 1.81
C VAL A 55 0.82 15.91 3.20
N TRP A 56 0.01 14.98 3.71
CA TRP A 56 0.25 14.32 4.98
C TRP A 56 0.63 12.86 4.74
N VAL A 57 1.85 12.51 5.07
CA VAL A 57 2.31 11.12 4.98
C VAL A 57 1.81 10.36 6.19
N ALA A 58 0.93 9.39 5.97
CA ALA A 58 0.35 8.59 7.04
C ALA A 58 1.39 7.66 7.68
N SER A 59 1.42 7.62 9.01
CA SER A 59 2.29 6.75 9.79
C SER A 59 1.48 6.08 10.91
N PRO A 60 1.67 4.77 11.15
CA PRO A 60 2.61 3.85 10.48
C PRO A 60 2.15 3.43 9.09
N TYR A 61 3.10 2.90 8.30
CA TYR A 61 2.80 2.28 7.01
C TYR A 61 2.00 0.99 7.18
N TYR A 62 1.16 0.66 6.19
CA TYR A 62 0.45 -0.61 6.18
C TYR A 62 1.40 -1.74 5.74
N ASN A 63 1.76 -2.60 6.68
CA ASN A 63 2.45 -3.84 6.36
C ASN A 63 1.42 -4.86 5.87
N LEU A 64 1.40 -5.10 4.56
CA LEU A 64 0.44 -6.01 3.92
C LEU A 64 0.65 -7.48 4.28
N ILE A 65 1.84 -7.87 4.72
CA ILE A 65 2.13 -9.26 5.11
C ILE A 65 1.60 -9.58 6.51
N ALA A 66 1.55 -8.60 7.41
CA ALA A 66 1.15 -8.85 8.80
C ALA A 66 -0.25 -9.49 8.94
N PRO A 67 -1.33 -9.01 8.26
CA PRO A 67 -2.63 -9.67 8.34
C PRO A 67 -2.62 -11.11 7.80
N LEU A 68 -1.80 -11.38 6.80
CA LEU A 68 -1.66 -12.74 6.25
C LEU A 68 -0.97 -13.66 7.25
N ASN A 69 0.12 -13.22 7.87
CA ASN A 69 0.82 -13.99 8.90
C ASN A 69 -0.10 -14.36 10.08
N GLU A 70 -0.96 -13.45 10.50
CA GLU A 70 -1.96 -13.75 11.53
C GLU A 70 -2.95 -14.83 11.08
N LEU A 71 -3.44 -14.76 9.84
CA LEU A 71 -4.35 -15.78 9.30
C LEU A 71 -3.69 -17.14 9.13
N LEU A 72 -2.40 -17.18 8.89
CA LEU A 72 -1.62 -18.43 8.78
C LEU A 72 -1.28 -19.03 10.16
N GLY A 73 -1.57 -18.32 11.26
CA GLY A 73 -1.13 -18.74 12.59
C GLY A 73 0.39 -18.65 12.76
N ALA A 74 1.05 -17.83 11.96
CA ALA A 74 2.47 -17.54 12.13
C ALA A 74 2.74 -16.61 13.35
N ALA A 75 1.69 -16.00 13.90
CA ALA A 75 1.64 -15.42 15.24
C ALA A 75 1.08 -16.47 16.24
N ASP A 76 0.87 -16.09 17.48
CA ASP A 76 0.40 -17.02 18.55
C ASP A 76 -1.07 -17.48 18.42
N GLU A 77 -1.76 -17.07 17.36
CA GLU A 77 -3.12 -17.47 17.06
C GLU A 77 -3.16 -18.73 16.16
N PRO A 78 -4.22 -19.57 16.27
CA PRO A 78 -4.39 -20.69 15.36
C PRO A 78 -4.63 -20.19 13.93
N ALA A 79 -4.14 -20.97 12.95
CA ALA A 79 -4.40 -20.70 11.54
C ALA A 79 -5.92 -20.64 11.27
N CYS A 80 -6.35 -19.75 10.38
CA CYS A 80 -7.75 -19.67 10.01
C CYS A 80 -8.22 -20.93 9.26
N ALA A 81 -9.52 -21.21 9.32
CA ALA A 81 -10.15 -22.38 8.70
C ALA A 81 -10.72 -22.04 7.29
N ALA A 82 -9.96 -21.33 6.46
CA ALA A 82 -10.38 -21.03 5.09
C ALA A 82 -10.41 -22.30 4.24
N GLN A 83 -11.57 -22.63 3.66
CA GLN A 83 -11.78 -23.87 2.90
C GLN A 83 -11.20 -23.79 1.48
N ASP A 84 -11.11 -22.60 0.93
CA ASP A 84 -10.58 -22.33 -0.41
C ASP A 84 -9.85 -20.97 -0.43
N PHE A 85 -9.21 -20.69 -1.55
CA PHE A 85 -8.42 -19.46 -1.73
C PHE A 85 -9.28 -18.19 -1.63
N GLU A 86 -10.52 -18.22 -2.14
CA GLU A 86 -11.42 -17.08 -2.08
C GLU A 86 -11.85 -16.77 -0.63
N ALA A 87 -12.08 -17.79 0.17
CA ALA A 87 -12.37 -17.64 1.60
C ALA A 87 -11.17 -17.03 2.35
N LEU A 88 -9.94 -17.48 2.05
CA LEU A 88 -8.73 -16.89 2.62
C LEU A 88 -8.59 -15.41 2.25
N LEU A 89 -8.80 -15.10 0.98
CA LEU A 89 -8.72 -13.73 0.47
C LEU A 89 -9.76 -12.82 1.12
N ALA A 90 -11.00 -13.30 1.29
CA ALA A 90 -12.06 -12.57 1.97
C ALA A 90 -11.72 -12.27 3.44
N LEU A 91 -11.19 -13.25 4.17
CA LEU A 91 -10.72 -13.06 5.54
C LEU A 91 -9.57 -12.06 5.64
N TYR A 92 -8.62 -12.14 4.70
CA TYR A 92 -7.54 -11.17 4.61
C TYR A 92 -8.05 -9.74 4.37
N GLN A 93 -8.95 -9.57 3.41
CA GLN A 93 -9.58 -8.28 3.12
C GLN A 93 -10.34 -7.73 4.33
N GLN A 94 -11.01 -8.57 5.08
CA GLN A 94 -11.70 -8.17 6.31
C GLN A 94 -10.70 -7.65 7.36
N LYS A 95 -9.59 -8.36 7.59
CA LYS A 95 -8.54 -7.92 8.53
C LYS A 95 -7.88 -6.61 8.07
N LEU A 96 -7.52 -6.52 6.79
CA LEU A 96 -6.91 -5.30 6.26
C LEU A 96 -7.86 -4.09 6.32
N ARG A 97 -9.16 -4.29 6.02
CA ARG A 97 -10.19 -3.23 6.17
C ARG A 97 -10.29 -2.71 7.60
N ALA A 98 -10.22 -3.58 8.59
CA ALA A 98 -10.24 -3.15 10.00
C ALA A 98 -9.04 -2.25 10.32
N ARG A 99 -7.85 -2.62 9.86
CA ARG A 99 -6.62 -1.82 10.03
C ARG A 99 -6.65 -0.50 9.28
N ILE A 100 -7.17 -0.50 8.04
CA ILE A 100 -7.36 0.73 7.27
C ILE A 100 -8.26 1.69 8.04
N ARG A 101 -9.40 1.22 8.52
CA ARG A 101 -10.36 2.06 9.26
C ARG A 101 -9.76 2.64 10.53
N GLU A 102 -9.05 1.85 11.31
CA GLU A 102 -8.37 2.29 12.52
C GLU A 102 -7.31 3.36 12.20
N ASN A 103 -6.46 3.10 11.22
CA ASN A 103 -5.43 4.05 10.79
C ASN A 103 -6.02 5.35 10.27
N VAL A 104 -7.06 5.31 9.44
CA VAL A 104 -7.74 6.52 8.94
C VAL A 104 -8.30 7.35 10.09
N TYR A 105 -8.90 6.71 11.10
CA TYR A 105 -9.37 7.40 12.30
C TYR A 105 -8.20 8.09 13.02
N ASP A 106 -7.11 7.37 13.26
CA ASP A 106 -5.94 7.91 13.95
C ASP A 106 -5.26 9.03 13.17
N GLN A 107 -5.15 8.91 11.85
CA GLN A 107 -4.58 9.96 11.00
C GLN A 107 -5.42 11.23 11.04
N ASN A 108 -6.74 11.10 10.95
CA ASN A 108 -7.63 12.24 11.07
C ASN A 108 -7.51 12.92 12.46
N ARG A 109 -7.46 12.13 13.52
CA ARG A 109 -7.27 12.64 14.88
C ARG A 109 -5.95 13.38 15.03
N GLN A 110 -4.84 12.81 14.53
CA GLN A 110 -3.52 13.45 14.59
C GLN A 110 -3.48 14.77 13.80
N GLN A 111 -4.12 14.83 12.63
CA GLN A 111 -4.22 16.07 11.86
C GLN A 111 -5.04 17.13 12.60
N MET A 112 -6.17 16.75 13.21
CA MET A 112 -6.99 17.67 14.02
C MET A 112 -6.20 18.21 15.22
N GLU A 113 -5.48 17.35 15.93
CA GLU A 113 -4.62 17.73 17.05
C GLU A 113 -3.51 18.68 16.60
N ARG A 114 -2.85 18.39 15.47
CA ARG A 114 -1.83 19.24 14.87
C ARG A 114 -2.40 20.61 14.52
N ALA A 115 -3.53 20.66 13.84
CA ALA A 115 -4.20 21.91 13.48
C ALA A 115 -4.58 22.73 14.72
N ALA A 116 -4.96 22.09 15.84
CA ALA A 116 -5.30 22.80 17.07
C ALA A 116 -4.11 23.46 17.79
N TRP A 117 -2.91 22.87 17.67
CA TRP A 117 -1.74 23.30 18.44
C TRP A 117 -0.64 23.96 17.61
N TYR A 118 -0.61 23.73 16.31
CA TYR A 118 0.45 24.22 15.44
C TYR A 118 -0.13 24.97 14.24
N THR A 119 0.62 25.98 13.81
CA THR A 119 0.36 26.73 12.58
C THR A 119 1.65 26.90 11.81
N HIS A 120 1.54 26.96 10.49
CA HIS A 120 2.68 27.13 9.60
C HIS A 120 2.49 28.37 8.70
N PRO A 121 2.41 29.58 9.26
CA PRO A 121 2.04 30.79 8.50
C PRO A 121 3.03 31.09 7.37
N LEU A 122 4.32 30.88 7.58
CA LEU A 122 5.32 31.11 6.54
C LEU A 122 5.16 30.12 5.38
N VAL A 123 4.96 28.83 5.66
CA VAL A 123 4.75 27.81 4.62
C VAL A 123 3.43 28.08 3.91
N SER A 124 2.39 28.44 4.64
CA SER A 124 1.06 28.79 4.09
C SER A 124 1.12 29.94 3.09
N CYS A 125 2.07 30.87 3.22
CA CYS A 125 2.26 31.94 2.23
C CYS A 125 2.73 31.44 0.85
N PHE A 126 3.30 30.23 0.77
CA PHE A 126 3.80 29.63 -0.47
C PHE A 126 2.84 28.56 -1.05
N VAL A 127 1.71 28.31 -0.39
CA VAL A 127 0.71 27.34 -0.82
C VAL A 127 -0.52 28.08 -1.34
N ASP A 128 -0.92 27.76 -2.57
CA ASP A 128 -2.07 28.35 -3.23
C ASP A 128 -3.35 28.19 -2.39
N ASP A 129 -4.20 29.21 -2.44
CA ASP A 129 -5.44 29.37 -1.72
C ASP A 129 -5.31 29.72 -0.22
N CYS A 130 -4.21 29.40 0.45
CA CYS A 130 -4.06 29.67 1.89
C CYS A 130 -4.26 31.16 2.23
N LEU A 131 -3.59 32.05 1.50
CA LEU A 131 -3.74 33.50 1.70
C LEU A 131 -5.13 33.98 1.32
N ALA A 132 -5.68 33.54 0.19
CA ALA A 132 -7.00 33.94 -0.27
C ALA A 132 -8.11 33.50 0.68
N ARG A 133 -7.95 32.34 1.31
CA ARG A 133 -8.89 31.80 2.31
C ARG A 133 -8.64 32.34 3.71
N GLY A 134 -7.50 32.98 3.97
CA GLY A 134 -7.08 33.39 5.31
C GLY A 134 -6.93 32.20 6.27
N ARG A 135 -6.47 31.06 5.77
CA ARG A 135 -6.34 29.83 6.53
C ARG A 135 -4.96 29.22 6.37
N ASP A 136 -4.45 28.69 7.47
CA ASP A 136 -3.24 27.88 7.46
C ASP A 136 -3.43 26.57 6.67
N LEU A 137 -2.33 26.06 6.12
CA LEU A 137 -2.38 24.83 5.32
C LEU A 137 -2.93 23.63 6.10
N ASP A 138 -2.62 23.54 7.41
CA ASP A 138 -3.13 22.46 8.27
C ASP A 138 -4.60 22.67 8.68
N HIS A 139 -5.15 23.87 8.46
CA HIS A 139 -6.57 24.18 8.67
C HIS A 139 -7.40 24.14 7.36
N GLY A 140 -6.93 23.44 6.34
CA GLY A 140 -7.61 23.35 5.06
C GLY A 140 -7.49 24.59 4.19
N GLY A 141 -6.41 25.36 4.36
CA GLY A 141 -6.10 26.51 3.53
C GLY A 141 -5.66 26.12 2.13
N ALA A 142 -4.91 25.02 1.98
CA ALA A 142 -4.45 24.52 0.70
C ALA A 142 -5.60 24.11 -0.23
N LYS A 143 -5.39 24.22 -1.53
CA LYS A 143 -6.37 23.81 -2.54
C LYS A 143 -6.68 22.31 -2.44
N TYR A 144 -5.66 21.50 -2.22
CA TYR A 144 -5.75 20.06 -2.01
C TYR A 144 -5.16 19.66 -0.66
N ALA A 145 -5.84 18.80 0.07
CA ALA A 145 -5.35 18.23 1.30
C ALA A 145 -5.39 16.70 1.18
N PHE A 146 -4.23 16.07 1.03
CA PHE A 146 -4.11 14.64 0.84
C PHE A 146 -3.55 13.95 2.08
N ILE A 147 -4.01 12.71 2.31
CA ILE A 147 -3.34 11.77 3.19
C ILE A 147 -2.77 10.66 2.29
N GLU A 148 -1.47 10.52 2.29
CA GLU A 148 -0.78 9.47 1.56
C GLU A 148 -0.54 8.28 2.48
N SER A 149 -1.22 7.17 2.19
CA SER A 149 -1.09 5.92 2.91
C SER A 149 -0.17 4.98 2.15
N SER A 150 0.96 4.62 2.76
CA SER A 150 1.93 3.72 2.15
C SER A 150 1.59 2.26 2.45
N PHE A 151 1.32 1.48 1.41
CA PHE A 151 1.08 0.04 1.47
C PHE A 151 2.36 -0.71 1.08
N VAL A 152 3.01 -1.33 2.07
CA VAL A 152 4.33 -1.95 1.90
C VAL A 152 4.20 -3.45 1.76
N GLY A 153 4.91 -4.03 0.78
CA GLY A 153 5.01 -5.47 0.58
C GLY A 153 3.96 -6.07 -0.35
N MET A 154 3.42 -5.31 -1.32
CA MET A 154 2.41 -5.82 -2.26
C MET A 154 2.94 -6.99 -3.10
N ALA A 155 4.15 -6.90 -3.68
CA ALA A 155 4.75 -8.00 -4.41
C ALA A 155 4.91 -9.24 -3.53
N ASN A 156 5.42 -9.08 -2.30
CA ASN A 156 5.54 -10.17 -1.34
C ASN A 156 4.18 -10.78 -0.98
N LEU A 157 3.13 -9.96 -0.86
CA LEU A 157 1.77 -10.42 -0.57
C LEU A 157 1.23 -11.31 -1.68
N VAL A 158 1.32 -10.85 -2.93
CA VAL A 158 0.81 -11.64 -4.08
C VAL A 158 1.61 -12.91 -4.29
N ASP A 159 2.94 -12.86 -4.13
CA ASP A 159 3.79 -14.05 -4.18
C ASP A 159 3.41 -15.06 -3.09
N ALA A 160 3.15 -14.59 -1.87
CA ALA A 160 2.70 -15.43 -0.77
C ALA A 160 1.32 -16.04 -1.04
N PHE A 161 0.36 -15.25 -1.50
CA PHE A 161 -0.97 -15.74 -1.86
C PHE A 161 -0.90 -16.77 -2.99
N TYR A 162 -0.10 -16.51 -4.02
CA TYR A 162 0.05 -17.45 -5.12
C TYR A 162 0.69 -18.76 -4.66
N ALA A 163 1.71 -18.71 -3.82
CA ALA A 163 2.33 -19.90 -3.24
C ALA A 163 1.35 -20.70 -2.37
N ILE A 164 0.51 -20.03 -1.57
CA ILE A 164 -0.52 -20.67 -0.76
C ILE A 164 -1.57 -21.32 -1.67
N ASP A 165 -2.05 -20.63 -2.69
CA ASP A 165 -3.03 -21.16 -3.62
C ASP A 165 -2.51 -22.46 -4.28
N GLN A 166 -1.27 -22.44 -4.77
CA GLN A 166 -0.64 -23.60 -5.37
C GLN A 166 -0.50 -24.76 -4.38
N LEU A 167 0.16 -24.55 -3.25
CA LEU A 167 0.56 -25.62 -2.34
C LEU A 167 -0.58 -26.14 -1.48
N VAL A 168 -1.51 -25.26 -1.07
CA VAL A 168 -2.58 -25.62 -0.13
C VAL A 168 -3.86 -26.00 -0.87
N TYR A 169 -4.30 -25.19 -1.83
CA TYR A 169 -5.63 -25.36 -2.41
C TYR A 169 -5.62 -26.16 -3.72
N ARG A 170 -4.70 -25.89 -4.64
CA ARG A 170 -4.63 -26.63 -5.92
C ARG A 170 -3.95 -27.98 -5.78
N GLU A 171 -2.72 -28.03 -5.27
CA GLU A 171 -1.94 -29.25 -5.14
C GLU A 171 -2.27 -30.05 -3.88
N LYS A 172 -2.85 -29.42 -2.88
CA LYS A 172 -3.21 -30.04 -1.57
C LYS A 172 -2.03 -30.75 -0.89
N ARG A 173 -0.83 -30.21 -1.04
CA ARG A 173 0.40 -30.76 -0.44
C ARG A 173 0.47 -30.52 1.06
N LEU A 174 -0.14 -29.43 1.53
CA LEU A 174 -0.16 -28.98 2.92
C LEU A 174 -1.54 -28.43 3.26
N THR A 175 -1.91 -28.52 4.53
CA THR A 175 -3.00 -27.69 5.05
C THR A 175 -2.48 -26.28 5.36
N LEU A 176 -3.39 -25.30 5.45
CA LEU A 176 -3.03 -23.93 5.82
C LEU A 176 -2.34 -23.89 7.19
N ALA A 177 -2.82 -24.68 8.16
CA ALA A 177 -2.22 -24.80 9.49
C ALA A 177 -0.79 -25.36 9.46
N GLN A 178 -0.55 -26.42 8.65
CA GLN A 178 0.80 -26.97 8.46
C GLN A 178 1.74 -25.95 7.82
N PHE A 179 1.25 -25.21 6.80
CA PHE A 179 2.04 -24.17 6.16
C PHE A 179 2.41 -23.05 7.14
N GLY A 180 1.44 -22.57 7.94
CA GLY A 180 1.68 -21.58 8.98
C GLY A 180 2.67 -22.05 10.06
N GLN A 181 2.62 -23.33 10.47
CA GLN A 181 3.58 -23.90 11.39
C GLN A 181 5.00 -23.94 10.80
N ILE A 182 5.14 -24.39 9.55
CA ILE A 182 6.45 -24.43 8.85
C ILE A 182 7.05 -23.02 8.74
N LEU A 183 6.23 -22.00 8.45
CA LEU A 183 6.68 -20.60 8.41
C LEU A 183 7.17 -20.12 9.78
N ARG A 184 6.41 -20.37 10.85
CA ARG A 184 6.75 -19.98 12.21
C ARG A 184 8.07 -20.59 12.68
N GLU A 185 8.29 -21.83 12.35
CA GLU A 185 9.50 -22.57 12.69
C GLU A 185 10.67 -22.28 11.74
N ASN A 186 10.49 -21.44 10.72
CA ASN A 186 11.50 -21.10 9.71
C ASN A 186 12.01 -22.33 8.93
N PHE A 187 11.10 -23.18 8.44
CA PHE A 187 11.34 -24.33 7.57
C PHE A 187 12.28 -25.43 8.15
N PRO A 188 12.22 -25.82 9.41
CA PRO A 188 13.13 -26.85 9.94
C PRO A 188 12.83 -28.20 9.23
N GLY A 189 13.87 -28.80 8.64
CA GLY A 189 13.75 -30.05 7.89
C GLY A 189 12.96 -29.95 6.57
N ASN A 190 12.52 -28.76 6.18
CA ASN A 190 11.72 -28.52 4.99
C ASN A 190 12.45 -27.66 3.92
N GLU A 191 13.78 -27.73 3.89
CA GLU A 191 14.57 -26.97 2.92
C GLU A 191 14.17 -27.22 1.45
N PRO A 192 13.83 -28.45 1.00
CA PRO A 192 13.31 -28.66 -0.35
C PRO A 192 12.02 -27.87 -0.65
N LEU A 193 11.10 -27.77 0.30
CA LEU A 193 9.90 -26.96 0.17
C LEU A 193 10.24 -25.47 0.09
N ARG A 194 11.15 -24.99 0.96
CA ARG A 194 11.60 -23.62 0.95
C ARG A 194 12.23 -23.27 -0.41
N GLN A 195 13.10 -24.10 -0.94
CA GLN A 195 13.71 -23.91 -2.25
C GLN A 195 12.69 -23.94 -3.38
N HIS A 196 11.69 -24.83 -3.30
CA HIS A 196 10.59 -24.85 -4.26
C HIS A 196 9.79 -23.55 -4.23
N ILE A 197 9.45 -23.02 -3.04
CA ILE A 197 8.75 -21.73 -2.90
C ILE A 197 9.59 -20.60 -3.47
N LEU A 198 10.90 -20.58 -3.20
CA LEU A 198 11.78 -19.50 -3.64
C LEU A 198 12.03 -19.50 -5.15
N ASN A 199 12.26 -20.67 -5.74
CA ASN A 199 12.81 -20.80 -7.09
C ASN A 199 11.88 -21.54 -8.06
N GLY A 200 10.94 -22.35 -7.58
CA GLY A 200 10.05 -23.18 -8.40
C GLY A 200 8.66 -22.57 -8.63
N ILE A 201 8.20 -21.74 -7.70
CA ILE A 201 6.92 -21.05 -7.85
C ILE A 201 7.15 -19.68 -8.52
N PRO A 202 6.40 -19.35 -9.57
CA PRO A 202 6.48 -18.05 -10.23
C PRO A 202 6.33 -16.87 -9.25
N LYS A 203 6.92 -15.72 -9.59
CA LYS A 203 6.90 -14.49 -8.78
C LYS A 203 6.42 -13.30 -9.60
N TYR A 204 5.81 -12.33 -8.92
CA TYR A 204 5.44 -11.05 -9.52
C TYR A 204 6.66 -10.36 -10.15
N GLY A 205 6.42 -9.72 -11.28
CA GLY A 205 7.46 -8.99 -12.02
C GLY A 205 8.21 -9.82 -13.07
N ASN A 206 7.79 -11.07 -13.31
CA ASN A 206 8.38 -11.97 -14.30
C ASN A 206 7.42 -12.27 -15.47
N ASP A 207 6.45 -11.38 -15.74
CA ASP A 207 5.48 -11.50 -16.83
C ASP A 207 4.61 -12.79 -16.73
N GLU A 208 4.13 -13.06 -15.52
CA GLU A 208 3.29 -14.21 -15.18
C GLU A 208 1.82 -13.78 -15.05
N PRO A 209 0.95 -14.09 -16.04
CA PRO A 209 -0.40 -13.53 -16.12
C PRO A 209 -1.29 -13.77 -14.89
N GLU A 210 -1.19 -14.93 -14.25
CA GLU A 210 -2.00 -15.25 -13.06
C GLU A 210 -1.60 -14.38 -11.86
N ILE A 211 -0.31 -14.17 -11.65
CA ILE A 211 0.22 -13.36 -10.56
C ILE A 211 -0.06 -11.87 -10.81
N ASP A 212 0.10 -11.43 -12.05
CA ASP A 212 -0.22 -10.06 -12.46
C ASP A 212 -1.73 -9.76 -12.30
N ALA A 213 -2.59 -10.74 -12.57
CA ALA A 213 -4.03 -10.62 -12.34
C ALA A 213 -4.34 -10.52 -10.84
N LEU A 214 -3.67 -11.31 -10.00
CA LEU A 214 -3.82 -11.25 -8.55
C LEU A 214 -3.33 -9.91 -7.98
N PHE A 215 -2.20 -9.40 -8.48
CA PHE A 215 -1.67 -8.08 -8.12
C PHE A 215 -2.70 -6.99 -8.43
N ARG A 216 -3.22 -6.96 -9.66
CA ARG A 216 -4.25 -6.00 -10.07
C ARG A 216 -5.49 -6.09 -9.17
N ARG A 217 -6.01 -7.29 -8.94
CA ARG A 217 -7.17 -7.53 -8.08
C ARG A 217 -6.96 -6.95 -6.67
N MET A 218 -5.79 -7.16 -6.08
CA MET A 218 -5.47 -6.65 -4.75
C MET A 218 -5.34 -5.12 -4.74
N THR A 219 -4.68 -4.56 -5.75
CA THR A 219 -4.51 -3.12 -5.88
C THR A 219 -5.84 -2.41 -6.09
N GLU A 220 -6.69 -2.92 -6.97
CA GLU A 220 -8.04 -2.41 -7.21
C GLU A 220 -8.87 -2.43 -5.93
N TRP A 221 -8.87 -3.55 -5.22
CA TRP A 221 -9.60 -3.66 -3.95
C TRP A 221 -9.12 -2.65 -2.90
N ILE A 222 -7.80 -2.46 -2.74
CA ILE A 222 -7.24 -1.47 -1.80
C ILE A 222 -7.67 -0.05 -2.22
N THR A 223 -7.58 0.26 -3.51
CA THR A 223 -7.97 1.57 -4.05
C THR A 223 -9.46 1.85 -3.81
N GLU A 224 -10.33 0.88 -4.08
CA GLU A 224 -11.75 0.99 -3.82
C GLU A 224 -12.07 1.14 -2.33
N GLU A 225 -11.36 0.40 -1.47
CA GLU A 225 -11.55 0.52 -0.03
C GLU A 225 -11.12 1.89 0.47
N MET A 226 -9.95 2.38 0.04
CA MET A 226 -9.46 3.72 0.41
C MET A 226 -10.37 4.84 -0.08
N ALA A 227 -10.99 4.70 -1.25
CA ALA A 227 -11.94 5.68 -1.79
C ALA A 227 -13.21 5.90 -0.93
N ARG A 228 -13.49 5.02 0.04
CA ARG A 228 -14.62 5.15 0.97
C ARG A 228 -14.37 6.14 2.11
N TYR A 229 -13.11 6.47 2.35
CA TYR A 229 -12.71 7.33 3.47
C TYR A 229 -12.51 8.77 3.02
N ARG A 230 -12.50 9.67 3.99
CA ARG A 230 -12.28 11.09 3.79
C ARG A 230 -11.34 11.61 4.86
N THR A 231 -10.56 12.62 4.50
CA THR A 231 -9.82 13.42 5.46
C THR A 231 -10.80 14.23 6.31
N TRP A 232 -10.37 14.69 7.47
CA TRP A 232 -11.20 15.57 8.30
C TRP A 232 -11.54 16.90 7.61
N HIS A 233 -10.79 17.31 6.58
CA HIS A 233 -11.12 18.44 5.70
C HIS A 233 -12.16 18.11 4.63
N GLY A 234 -12.60 16.86 4.51
CA GLY A 234 -13.54 16.40 3.50
C GLY A 234 -12.93 15.99 2.16
N SER A 235 -11.60 16.08 2.00
CA SER A 235 -10.89 15.58 0.81
C SER A 235 -10.89 14.05 0.74
N ARG A 236 -10.74 13.52 -0.48
CA ARG A 236 -10.58 12.07 -0.72
C ARG A 236 -9.15 11.67 -0.49
#